data_4e9e252ac823d17cbfefff7eb784d260
#
_entry.id   4e9e252ac823d17cbfefff7eb784d260
#
_cell.length_a   1.000
_cell.length_b   1.000
_cell.length_c   1.000
_cell.angle_alpha   90.00
_cell.angle_beta   90.00
_cell.angle_gamma   90.00
#
_symmetry.space_group_name_H-M   'P 1'
#
loop_
_entity.id
_entity.type
_entity.pdbx_description
1 polymer ?
#
loop_
_entity_poly.entity_id
_entity_poly.type
_entity_poly.pdbx_seq_one_letter_code
_entity_poly.pdbx_strand_id
1 'polypeptide(L)'
;MTFDPLSQDSPKDKKFPPSMVGLEIDSHGALLNGVLYIASGENPHPTMLLLHGIPGHERNTDLAHIFRRAGWNVVVFHYRGAWGSGGVYRFTHILEDIQVVLDYFRSPDIVARHRIDPEKVIVVGHSLGGWAALMTAANGFVDSAASIAGLNMGVWGQQLVESPELARSALRDTILDVGIAPLSGLDLDNEIADIIQNHLAWNPTQHGDALSKVNLLLVAAKRDTALPVFDHHFPLLEALKNSPSVKSALLDTDHSFSDSRIALAQTLLDWLRTV
;
A
#
# COMPACT_ATOMS: atom_id res chain seq x y z
N MET A 1 -24.65 0.06 6.48
CA MET A 1 -24.69 1.52 6.19
C MET A 1 -26.02 1.86 5.54
N THR A 2 -26.57 3.04 5.80
CA THR A 2 -27.85 3.52 5.23
C THR A 2 -27.68 4.29 3.92
N PHE A 3 -26.46 4.42 3.43
CA PHE A 3 -26.10 5.13 2.20
C PHE A 3 -24.95 4.39 1.49
N ASP A 4 -24.78 4.67 0.20
CA ASP A 4 -23.71 4.11 -0.61
C ASP A 4 -22.48 5.06 -0.62
N PRO A 5 -21.34 4.69 -0.02
CA PRO A 5 -20.15 5.55 0.04
C PRO A 5 -19.48 5.81 -1.31
N LEU A 6 -19.82 5.04 -2.36
CA LEU A 6 -19.33 5.27 -3.72
C LEU A 6 -19.98 6.47 -4.38
N SER A 7 -21.28 6.68 -4.13
CA SER A 7 -22.09 7.63 -4.88
C SER A 7 -22.79 8.69 -4.01
N GLN A 8 -22.74 8.55 -2.67
CA GLN A 8 -23.45 9.44 -1.76
C GLN A 8 -22.52 9.97 -0.67
N ASP A 9 -22.81 11.18 -0.19
CA ASP A 9 -22.15 11.73 0.99
C ASP A 9 -22.65 11.04 2.28
N SER A 10 -21.75 10.95 3.27
CA SER A 10 -22.13 10.47 4.60
C SER A 10 -23.13 11.42 5.26
N PRO A 11 -24.03 10.91 6.12
CA PRO A 11 -24.90 11.76 6.94
C PRO A 11 -24.08 12.79 7.73
N LYS A 12 -24.62 14.01 7.84
CA LYS A 12 -23.94 15.10 8.56
C LYS A 12 -23.96 14.87 10.06
N ASP A 13 -22.81 14.69 10.66
CA ASP A 13 -22.62 14.74 12.12
C ASP A 13 -22.07 16.11 12.50
N LYS A 14 -22.85 16.88 13.31
CA LYS A 14 -22.44 18.22 13.73
C LYS A 14 -21.45 18.20 14.90
N LYS A 15 -21.43 17.14 15.68
CA LYS A 15 -20.57 17.01 16.87
C LYS A 15 -19.22 16.42 16.50
N PHE A 16 -19.22 15.42 15.61
CA PHE A 16 -18.02 14.73 15.14
C PHE A 16 -18.00 14.68 13.60
N PRO A 17 -17.84 15.84 12.95
CA PRO A 17 -17.81 15.89 11.49
C PRO A 17 -16.56 15.18 10.92
N PRO A 18 -16.60 14.73 9.67
CA PRO A 18 -15.41 14.26 9.00
C PRO A 18 -14.41 15.41 8.84
N SER A 19 -13.12 15.12 8.92
CA SER A 19 -12.08 16.14 8.83
C SER A 19 -10.82 15.62 8.14
N MET A 20 -9.85 16.51 7.97
CA MET A 20 -8.52 16.19 7.47
C MET A 20 -7.47 16.87 8.35
N VAL A 21 -6.37 16.15 8.62
CA VAL A 21 -5.25 16.64 9.43
C VAL A 21 -3.95 16.37 8.68
N GLY A 22 -3.10 17.38 8.55
CA GLY A 22 -1.73 17.21 8.08
C GLY A 22 -0.92 16.41 9.11
N LEU A 23 -0.05 15.56 8.62
CA LEU A 23 0.82 14.70 9.43
C LEU A 23 2.27 15.07 9.18
N GLU A 24 3.04 15.12 10.26
CA GLU A 24 4.51 15.14 10.27
C GLU A 24 4.95 14.07 11.27
N ILE A 25 5.49 12.97 10.78
CA ILE A 25 5.88 11.81 11.60
C ILE A 25 7.39 11.64 11.49
N ASP A 26 8.10 11.67 12.61
CA ASP A 26 9.55 11.39 12.62
C ASP A 26 9.80 9.91 12.35
N SER A 27 10.55 9.64 11.29
CA SER A 27 11.07 8.32 10.96
C SER A 27 12.60 8.40 10.85
N HIS A 28 13.28 7.87 11.83
CA HIS A 28 14.76 7.83 11.88
C HIS A 28 15.41 9.20 11.64
N GLY A 29 14.85 10.27 12.21
CA GLY A 29 15.33 11.63 12.09
C GLY A 29 14.92 12.37 10.81
N ALA A 30 14.05 11.78 9.99
CA ALA A 30 13.45 12.40 8.82
C ALA A 30 11.93 12.55 9.01
N LEU A 31 11.40 13.74 8.73
CA LEU A 31 9.96 13.98 8.82
C LEU A 31 9.24 13.41 7.59
N LEU A 32 8.32 12.49 7.82
CA LEU A 32 7.40 11.98 6.80
C LEU A 32 6.19 12.90 6.71
N ASN A 33 5.88 13.36 5.51
CA ASN A 33 4.68 14.14 5.24
C ASN A 33 3.48 13.23 4.96
N GLY A 34 2.31 13.62 5.43
CA GLY A 34 1.09 12.86 5.16
C GLY A 34 -0.18 13.62 5.47
N VAL A 35 -1.30 12.96 5.24
CA VAL A 35 -2.64 13.45 5.55
C VAL A 35 -3.44 12.31 6.16
N LEU A 36 -4.10 12.60 7.30
CA LEU A 36 -5.11 11.73 7.89
C LEU A 36 -6.50 12.24 7.53
N TYR A 37 -7.26 11.41 6.84
CA TYR A 37 -8.68 11.59 6.57
C TYR A 37 -9.47 10.96 7.72
N ILE A 38 -10.14 11.76 8.54
CA ILE A 38 -10.88 11.29 9.73
C ILE A 38 -12.33 11.09 9.37
N ALA A 39 -12.86 9.92 9.69
CA ALA A 39 -14.26 9.58 9.47
C ALA A 39 -15.21 10.35 10.42
N SER A 40 -16.47 10.45 10.02
CA SER A 40 -17.55 11.04 10.82
C SER A 40 -18.01 10.08 11.91
N GLY A 41 -18.34 10.60 13.10
CA GLY A 41 -18.88 9.83 14.22
C GLY A 41 -17.99 9.85 15.46
N GLU A 42 -18.61 9.55 16.62
CA GLU A 42 -17.97 9.61 17.94
C GLU A 42 -17.11 8.38 18.25
N ASN A 43 -17.54 7.21 17.77
CA ASN A 43 -16.89 5.94 18.10
C ASN A 43 -15.49 5.83 17.47
N PRO A 44 -14.62 4.97 18.02
CA PRO A 44 -13.37 4.62 17.37
C PRO A 44 -13.59 4.08 15.95
N HIS A 45 -12.73 4.48 15.03
CA HIS A 45 -12.79 4.10 13.63
C HIS A 45 -11.66 3.15 13.27
N PRO A 46 -11.92 2.09 12.49
CA PRO A 46 -10.84 1.33 11.86
C PRO A 46 -10.01 2.27 11.00
N THR A 47 -8.71 2.01 10.93
CA THR A 47 -7.75 2.89 10.25
C THR A 47 -6.98 2.14 9.19
N MET A 48 -6.83 2.75 8.03
CA MET A 48 -6.12 2.18 6.89
C MET A 48 -4.96 3.08 6.47
N LEU A 49 -3.79 2.49 6.24
CA LEU A 49 -2.67 3.16 5.58
C LEU A 49 -2.74 2.85 4.08
N LEU A 50 -2.84 3.89 3.24
CA LEU A 50 -2.72 3.78 1.80
C LEU A 50 -1.25 3.99 1.40
N LEU A 51 -0.63 2.93 0.89
CA LEU A 51 0.77 2.86 0.53
C LEU A 51 0.91 3.09 -0.99
N HIS A 52 1.58 4.18 -1.37
CA HIS A 52 1.79 4.50 -2.78
C HIS A 52 2.92 3.67 -3.41
N GLY A 53 2.91 3.60 -4.75
CA GLY A 53 3.95 2.96 -5.55
C GLY A 53 5.19 3.84 -5.77
N ILE A 54 5.97 3.52 -6.78
CA ILE A 54 7.09 4.35 -7.25
C ILE A 54 6.69 5.06 -8.55
N PRO A 55 6.92 6.36 -8.66
CA PRO A 55 7.32 7.32 -7.63
C PRO A 55 6.16 7.78 -6.74
N GLY A 56 4.93 7.26 -6.93
CA GLY A 56 3.75 7.62 -6.16
C GLY A 56 2.89 8.69 -6.82
N HIS A 57 2.78 8.72 -8.15
CA HIS A 57 1.84 9.59 -8.85
C HIS A 57 0.41 9.17 -8.54
N GLU A 58 0.10 7.86 -8.61
CA GLU A 58 -1.17 7.34 -8.12
C GLU A 58 -1.10 7.08 -6.60
N ARG A 59 -1.79 7.92 -5.84
CA ARG A 59 -1.86 7.88 -4.38
C ARG A 59 -3.19 7.37 -3.84
N ASN A 60 -4.12 7.03 -4.75
CA ASN A 60 -5.44 6.52 -4.41
C ASN A 60 -6.25 7.46 -3.49
N THR A 61 -6.11 8.78 -3.64
CA THR A 61 -6.81 9.76 -2.79
C THR A 61 -8.32 9.79 -3.01
N ASP A 62 -8.79 9.38 -4.18
CA ASP A 62 -10.21 9.12 -4.46
C ASP A 62 -10.75 7.98 -3.56
N LEU A 63 -9.98 6.89 -3.41
CA LEU A 63 -10.29 5.80 -2.48
C LEU A 63 -10.28 6.29 -1.03
N ALA A 64 -9.35 7.17 -0.66
CA ALA A 64 -9.30 7.74 0.69
C ALA A 64 -10.62 8.45 1.04
N HIS A 65 -11.19 9.23 0.13
CA HIS A 65 -12.48 9.89 0.34
C HIS A 65 -13.65 8.89 0.41
N ILE A 66 -13.62 7.82 -0.39
CA ILE A 66 -14.65 6.77 -0.38
C ILE A 66 -14.61 6.02 0.96
N PHE A 67 -13.44 5.58 1.40
CA PHE A 67 -13.31 4.82 2.65
C PHE A 67 -13.58 5.68 3.88
N ARG A 68 -13.22 6.98 3.86
CA ARG A 68 -13.64 7.90 4.91
C ARG A 68 -15.17 7.98 5.02
N ARG A 69 -15.90 8.05 3.90
CA ARG A 69 -17.37 7.99 3.89
C ARG A 69 -17.89 6.65 4.41
N ALA A 70 -17.15 5.57 4.15
CA ALA A 70 -17.46 4.23 4.66
C ALA A 70 -17.14 4.05 6.15
N GLY A 71 -16.66 5.09 6.86
CA GLY A 71 -16.40 5.05 8.30
C GLY A 71 -14.98 4.67 8.69
N TRP A 72 -14.03 4.65 7.74
CA TRP A 72 -12.61 4.39 7.98
C TRP A 72 -11.83 5.69 8.13
N ASN A 73 -10.93 5.76 9.10
CA ASN A 73 -9.83 6.71 9.03
C ASN A 73 -8.85 6.24 7.96
N VAL A 74 -8.35 7.18 7.15
CA VAL A 74 -7.42 6.84 6.06
C VAL A 74 -6.18 7.71 6.12
N VAL A 75 -5.03 7.08 6.16
CA VAL A 75 -3.72 7.71 6.17
C VAL A 75 -3.11 7.61 4.78
N VAL A 76 -2.76 8.74 4.21
CA VAL A 76 -1.91 8.84 3.01
C VAL A 76 -0.63 9.52 3.45
N PHE A 77 0.50 8.85 3.37
CA PHE A 77 1.80 9.41 3.74
C PHE A 77 2.85 9.11 2.67
N HIS A 78 3.96 9.80 2.74
CA HIS A 78 5.06 9.64 1.81
C HIS A 78 6.29 9.14 2.54
N TYR A 79 6.95 8.12 1.98
CA TYR A 79 8.17 7.52 2.50
C TYR A 79 9.31 8.54 2.57
N ARG A 80 10.38 8.25 3.32
CA ARG A 80 11.59 9.07 3.33
C ARG A 80 12.04 9.39 1.91
N GLY A 81 12.38 10.65 1.67
CA GLY A 81 12.81 11.15 0.37
C GLY A 81 11.73 11.24 -0.71
N ALA A 82 10.47 10.90 -0.42
CA ALA A 82 9.39 10.98 -1.40
C ALA A 82 8.49 12.20 -1.16
N TRP A 83 8.10 12.93 -2.23
CA TRP A 83 7.05 13.95 -2.22
C TRP A 83 7.17 14.99 -1.11
N GLY A 84 8.39 15.44 -0.81
CA GLY A 84 8.68 16.44 0.20
C GLY A 84 8.87 15.91 1.63
N SER A 85 8.77 14.61 1.86
CA SER A 85 9.28 13.99 3.07
C SER A 85 10.79 14.14 3.16
N GLY A 86 11.32 14.31 4.37
CA GLY A 86 12.75 14.41 4.62
C GLY A 86 13.51 13.11 4.30
N GLY A 87 14.85 13.22 4.35
CA GLY A 87 15.74 12.07 4.14
C GLY A 87 15.95 11.70 2.67
N VAL A 88 16.35 10.45 2.45
CA VAL A 88 16.72 9.89 1.14
C VAL A 88 15.80 8.72 0.81
N TYR A 89 15.32 8.66 -0.42
CA TYR A 89 14.48 7.56 -0.88
C TYR A 89 15.31 6.28 -1.07
N ARG A 90 14.89 5.19 -0.39
CA ARG A 90 15.47 3.86 -0.52
C ARG A 90 14.36 2.80 -0.39
N PHE A 91 14.45 1.71 -1.16
CA PHE A 91 13.50 0.59 -1.00
C PHE A 91 13.58 -0.04 0.40
N THR A 92 14.77 -0.11 0.98
CA THR A 92 14.98 -0.58 2.35
C THR A 92 14.26 0.27 3.40
N HIS A 93 14.11 1.57 3.18
CA HIS A 93 13.45 2.48 4.11
C HIS A 93 11.91 2.33 4.14
N ILE A 94 11.31 1.80 3.08
CA ILE A 94 9.84 1.73 2.94
C ILE A 94 9.20 0.94 4.08
N LEU A 95 9.73 -0.25 4.38
CA LEU A 95 9.18 -1.12 5.43
C LEU A 95 9.41 -0.53 6.82
N GLU A 96 10.55 0.12 7.05
CA GLU A 96 10.85 0.83 8.29
C GLU A 96 9.87 2.00 8.51
N ASP A 97 9.64 2.81 7.48
CA ASP A 97 8.71 3.94 7.54
C ASP A 97 7.28 3.49 7.82
N ILE A 98 6.83 2.39 7.17
CA ILE A 98 5.50 1.82 7.43
C ILE A 98 5.36 1.37 8.88
N GLN A 99 6.39 0.71 9.44
CA GLN A 99 6.38 0.30 10.84
C GLN A 99 6.27 1.50 11.78
N VAL A 100 7.07 2.53 11.56
CA VAL A 100 7.01 3.78 12.35
C VAL A 100 5.63 4.42 12.29
N VAL A 101 5.00 4.46 11.11
CA VAL A 101 3.66 5.02 10.94
C VAL A 101 2.60 4.14 11.62
N LEU A 102 2.71 2.80 11.57
CA LEU A 102 1.80 1.90 12.29
C LEU A 102 1.92 2.11 13.81
N ASP A 103 3.13 2.21 14.35
CA ASP A 103 3.38 2.44 15.77
C ASP A 103 2.85 3.82 16.21
N TYR A 104 3.03 4.85 15.37
CA TYR A 104 2.46 6.18 15.61
C TYR A 104 0.92 6.10 15.76
N PHE A 105 0.23 5.43 14.84
CA PHE A 105 -1.24 5.32 14.88
C PHE A 105 -1.77 4.35 15.94
N ARG A 106 -0.92 3.55 16.57
CA ARG A 106 -1.25 2.69 17.72
C ARG A 106 -0.90 3.34 19.06
N SER A 107 -0.22 4.49 19.06
CA SER A 107 0.14 5.19 20.30
C SER A 107 -1.11 5.76 21.01
N PRO A 108 -1.20 5.67 22.36
CA PRO A 108 -2.41 6.03 23.11
C PRO A 108 -2.91 7.45 22.83
N ASP A 109 -1.98 8.42 22.73
CA ASP A 109 -2.34 9.84 22.51
C ASP A 109 -2.97 10.06 21.13
N ILE A 110 -2.44 9.41 20.09
CA ILE A 110 -2.92 9.50 18.71
C ILE A 110 -4.26 8.76 18.56
N VAL A 111 -4.35 7.57 19.17
CA VAL A 111 -5.59 6.79 19.25
C VAL A 111 -6.73 7.63 19.83
N ALA A 112 -6.51 8.25 20.99
CA ALA A 112 -7.53 9.09 21.64
C ALA A 112 -7.83 10.36 20.82
N ARG A 113 -6.81 11.03 20.29
CA ARG A 113 -6.96 12.29 19.53
C ARG A 113 -7.76 12.12 18.24
N HIS A 114 -7.56 11.02 17.53
CA HIS A 114 -8.12 10.79 16.20
C HIS A 114 -9.20 9.71 16.16
N ARG A 115 -9.68 9.25 17.32
CA ARG A 115 -10.72 8.23 17.45
C ARG A 115 -10.37 6.97 16.63
N ILE A 116 -9.18 6.43 16.85
CA ILE A 116 -8.67 5.24 16.17
C ILE A 116 -9.10 4.00 16.94
N ASP A 117 -9.51 2.95 16.22
CA ASP A 117 -9.59 1.59 16.75
C ASP A 117 -8.21 0.93 16.57
N PRO A 118 -7.40 0.81 17.65
CA PRO A 118 -6.03 0.32 17.54
C PRO A 118 -5.95 -1.17 17.15
N GLU A 119 -7.02 -1.93 17.37
CA GLU A 119 -7.11 -3.35 16.99
C GLU A 119 -7.40 -3.52 15.49
N LYS A 120 -7.85 -2.44 14.83
CA LYS A 120 -8.22 -2.44 13.41
C LYS A 120 -7.40 -1.44 12.59
N VAL A 121 -6.09 -1.66 12.56
CA VAL A 121 -5.17 -0.90 11.71
C VAL A 121 -4.65 -1.82 10.61
N ILE A 122 -4.95 -1.47 9.35
CA ILE A 122 -4.63 -2.29 8.16
C ILE A 122 -3.78 -1.51 7.17
N VAL A 123 -3.22 -2.22 6.19
CA VAL A 123 -2.48 -1.62 5.06
C VAL A 123 -3.11 -1.99 3.73
N VAL A 124 -3.20 -1.01 2.83
CA VAL A 124 -3.66 -1.19 1.44
C VAL A 124 -2.64 -0.51 0.54
N GLY A 125 -2.03 -1.23 -0.36
CA GLY A 125 -0.95 -0.67 -1.18
C GLY A 125 -1.12 -0.92 -2.67
N HIS A 126 -0.61 0.01 -3.49
CA HIS A 126 -0.62 -0.07 -4.94
C HIS A 126 0.80 -0.21 -5.49
N SER A 127 1.00 -1.09 -6.47
CA SER A 127 2.31 -1.25 -7.14
C SER A 127 3.41 -1.65 -6.14
N LEU A 128 4.49 -0.86 -6.01
CA LEU A 128 5.50 -1.03 -4.96
C LEU A 128 4.88 -0.98 -3.55
N GLY A 129 3.87 -0.13 -3.32
CA GLY A 129 3.09 -0.12 -2.07
C GLY A 129 2.33 -1.43 -1.85
N GLY A 130 1.91 -2.12 -2.91
CA GLY A 130 1.28 -3.44 -2.84
C GLY A 130 2.25 -4.51 -2.35
N TRP A 131 3.51 -4.49 -2.82
CA TRP A 131 4.59 -5.29 -2.26
C TRP A 131 4.82 -4.96 -0.77
N ALA A 132 4.92 -3.68 -0.46
CA ALA A 132 5.15 -3.23 0.91
C ALA A 132 4.01 -3.67 1.87
N ALA A 133 2.75 -3.64 1.41
CA ALA A 133 1.60 -4.14 2.19
C ALA A 133 1.72 -5.64 2.48
N LEU A 134 2.10 -6.45 1.48
CA LEU A 134 2.33 -7.89 1.65
C LEU A 134 3.48 -8.18 2.62
N MET A 135 4.61 -7.48 2.49
CA MET A 135 5.75 -7.67 3.38
C MET A 135 5.46 -7.21 4.81
N THR A 136 4.70 -6.13 4.99
CA THR A 136 4.23 -5.67 6.31
C THR A 136 3.36 -6.75 6.97
N ALA A 137 2.45 -7.37 6.22
CA ALA A 137 1.62 -8.46 6.70
C ALA A 137 2.42 -9.75 6.99
N ALA A 138 3.35 -10.11 6.10
CA ALA A 138 4.22 -11.28 6.28
C ALA A 138 5.09 -11.19 7.54
N ASN A 139 5.50 -9.97 7.90
CA ASN A 139 6.25 -9.69 9.13
C ASN A 139 5.37 -9.62 10.41
N GLY A 140 4.06 -9.83 10.28
CA GLY A 140 3.13 -9.90 11.43
C GLY A 140 2.76 -8.53 12.01
N PHE A 141 2.96 -7.43 11.27
CA PHE A 141 2.60 -6.09 11.76
C PHE A 141 1.12 -5.77 11.63
N VAL A 142 0.39 -6.48 10.75
CA VAL A 142 -1.05 -6.33 10.53
C VAL A 142 -1.68 -7.69 10.23
N ASP A 143 -2.96 -7.86 10.63
CA ASP A 143 -3.75 -9.07 10.38
C ASP A 143 -4.59 -9.00 9.10
N SER A 144 -4.62 -7.84 8.45
CA SER A 144 -5.35 -7.63 7.21
C SER A 144 -4.57 -6.71 6.27
N ALA A 145 -4.47 -7.08 5.00
CA ALA A 145 -3.78 -6.30 3.99
C ALA A 145 -4.41 -6.46 2.59
N ALA A 146 -4.32 -5.41 1.76
CA ALA A 146 -4.67 -5.50 0.35
C ALA A 146 -3.51 -5.04 -0.54
N SER A 147 -3.26 -5.81 -1.60
CA SER A 147 -2.28 -5.50 -2.64
C SER A 147 -3.00 -5.24 -3.96
N ILE A 148 -2.83 -4.05 -4.51
CA ILE A 148 -3.44 -3.58 -5.75
C ILE A 148 -2.35 -3.49 -6.82
N ALA A 149 -2.43 -4.28 -7.88
CA ALA A 149 -1.38 -4.41 -8.91
C ALA A 149 0.02 -4.47 -8.29
N GLY A 150 0.18 -5.33 -7.25
CA GLY A 150 1.38 -5.34 -6.42
C GLY A 150 2.60 -5.88 -7.15
N LEU A 151 3.72 -5.21 -6.96
CA LEU A 151 5.03 -5.65 -7.40
C LEU A 151 5.43 -6.93 -6.64
N ASN A 152 6.07 -7.87 -7.32
CA ASN A 152 6.89 -8.87 -6.66
C ASN A 152 8.37 -8.50 -6.83
N MET A 153 8.96 -7.92 -5.80
CA MET A 153 10.35 -7.46 -5.80
C MET A 153 11.34 -8.64 -6.01
N GLY A 154 10.98 -9.84 -5.58
CA GLY A 154 11.76 -11.05 -5.79
C GLY A 154 11.90 -11.43 -7.26
N VAL A 155 10.90 -11.16 -8.08
CA VAL A 155 10.97 -11.39 -9.55
C VAL A 155 12.03 -10.48 -10.18
N TRP A 156 12.01 -9.19 -9.85
CA TRP A 156 13.05 -8.26 -10.31
C TRP A 156 14.43 -8.70 -9.84
N GLY A 157 14.57 -9.12 -8.58
CA GLY A 157 15.85 -9.58 -8.04
C GLY A 157 16.35 -10.84 -8.72
N GLN A 158 15.48 -11.80 -9.00
CA GLN A 158 15.86 -13.01 -9.72
C GLN A 158 16.33 -12.68 -11.16
N GLN A 159 15.62 -11.82 -11.87
CA GLN A 159 16.04 -11.36 -13.21
C GLN A 159 17.41 -10.67 -13.19
N LEU A 160 17.68 -9.85 -12.17
CA LEU A 160 18.96 -9.18 -11.98
C LEU A 160 20.12 -10.16 -11.70
N VAL A 161 19.85 -11.28 -11.03
CA VAL A 161 20.84 -12.32 -10.77
C VAL A 161 21.09 -13.16 -12.03
N GLU A 162 20.04 -13.53 -12.77
CA GLU A 162 20.12 -14.41 -13.93
C GLU A 162 20.64 -13.70 -15.21
N SER A 163 20.27 -12.43 -15.38
CA SER A 163 20.61 -11.65 -16.58
C SER A 163 20.98 -10.19 -16.21
N PRO A 164 22.11 -9.99 -15.51
CA PRO A 164 22.43 -8.72 -14.86
C PRO A 164 22.38 -7.49 -15.79
N GLU A 165 23.00 -7.56 -16.96
CA GLU A 165 23.10 -6.44 -17.90
C GLU A 165 21.73 -6.01 -18.44
N LEU A 166 20.97 -6.97 -18.96
CA LEU A 166 19.65 -6.74 -19.53
C LEU A 166 18.63 -6.27 -18.48
N ALA A 167 18.60 -6.96 -17.33
CA ALA A 167 17.69 -6.63 -16.26
C ALA A 167 17.98 -5.27 -15.61
N ARG A 168 19.26 -4.88 -15.48
CA ARG A 168 19.65 -3.55 -15.00
C ARG A 168 19.14 -2.45 -15.94
N SER A 169 19.32 -2.61 -17.26
CA SER A 169 18.84 -1.64 -18.24
C SER A 169 17.32 -1.53 -18.18
N ALA A 170 16.61 -2.66 -18.25
CA ALA A 170 15.16 -2.68 -18.22
C ALA A 170 14.57 -2.06 -16.93
N LEU A 171 15.17 -2.35 -15.77
CA LEU A 171 14.72 -1.78 -14.50
C LEU A 171 14.98 -0.28 -14.43
N ARG A 172 16.16 0.19 -14.89
CA ARG A 172 16.45 1.62 -14.96
C ARG A 172 15.47 2.34 -15.86
N ASP A 173 15.23 1.81 -17.06
CA ASP A 173 14.29 2.41 -18.01
C ASP A 173 12.88 2.45 -17.42
N THR A 174 12.41 1.36 -16.79
CA THR A 174 11.11 1.31 -16.12
C THR A 174 10.98 2.37 -15.03
N ILE A 175 12.00 2.53 -14.17
CA ILE A 175 11.95 3.50 -13.06
C ILE A 175 12.07 4.94 -13.59
N LEU A 176 12.90 5.19 -14.60
CA LEU A 176 13.09 6.53 -15.17
C LEU A 176 11.86 6.99 -15.97
N ASP A 177 11.22 6.08 -16.71
CA ASP A 177 10.04 6.39 -17.53
C ASP A 177 8.83 6.84 -16.69
N VAL A 178 8.71 6.37 -15.44
CA VAL A 178 7.65 6.83 -14.55
C VAL A 178 7.91 8.21 -13.92
N GLY A 179 9.10 8.79 -14.11
CA GLY A 179 9.42 10.15 -13.68
C GLY A 179 9.78 10.27 -12.19
N ILE A 180 11.06 10.20 -11.88
CA ILE A 180 11.60 10.15 -10.50
C ILE A 180 11.75 11.52 -9.80
N ALA A 181 11.37 12.62 -10.44
CA ALA A 181 11.52 13.97 -9.86
C ALA A 181 10.97 14.12 -8.42
N PRO A 182 9.92 13.42 -8.00
CA PRO A 182 9.45 13.48 -6.61
C PRO A 182 10.33 12.75 -5.58
N LEU A 183 11.40 12.02 -6.02
CA LEU A 183 12.23 11.18 -5.16
C LEU A 183 13.59 11.85 -4.92
N SER A 184 13.85 12.23 -3.68
CA SER A 184 15.09 12.88 -3.28
C SER A 184 16.18 11.85 -2.98
N GLY A 185 17.36 12.02 -3.58
CA GLY A 185 18.53 11.19 -3.31
C GLY A 185 18.44 9.74 -3.78
N LEU A 186 17.48 9.41 -4.67
CA LEU A 186 17.38 8.09 -5.28
C LEU A 186 18.68 7.78 -6.06
N ASP A 187 19.32 6.68 -5.69
CA ASP A 187 20.49 6.12 -6.39
C ASP A 187 20.12 4.73 -6.91
N LEU A 188 19.90 4.62 -8.22
CA LEU A 188 19.45 3.38 -8.84
C LEU A 188 20.47 2.22 -8.72
N ASP A 189 21.76 2.50 -8.62
CA ASP A 189 22.75 1.44 -8.43
C ASP A 189 22.67 0.84 -7.02
N ASN A 190 22.44 1.68 -6.03
CA ASN A 190 22.18 1.22 -4.66
C ASN A 190 20.86 0.44 -4.56
N GLU A 191 19.78 0.91 -5.20
CA GLU A 191 18.50 0.19 -5.21
C GLU A 191 18.62 -1.18 -5.88
N ILE A 192 19.35 -1.26 -7.00
CA ILE A 192 19.61 -2.53 -7.68
C ILE A 192 20.41 -3.48 -6.80
N ALA A 193 21.42 -2.97 -6.09
CA ALA A 193 22.21 -3.77 -5.15
C ALA A 193 21.34 -4.31 -4.00
N ASP A 194 20.46 -3.47 -3.43
CA ASP A 194 19.52 -3.88 -2.39
C ASP A 194 18.53 -4.95 -2.88
N ILE A 195 18.00 -4.80 -4.11
CA ILE A 195 17.09 -5.80 -4.69
C ILE A 195 17.81 -7.14 -4.88
N ILE A 196 19.03 -7.14 -5.41
CA ILE A 196 19.83 -8.36 -5.59
C ILE A 196 20.10 -9.03 -4.23
N GLN A 197 20.52 -8.25 -3.25
CA GLN A 197 20.85 -8.75 -1.91
C GLN A 197 19.63 -9.36 -1.21
N ASN A 198 18.46 -8.76 -1.39
CA ASN A 198 17.25 -9.11 -0.64
C ASN A 198 16.22 -9.89 -1.47
N HIS A 199 16.53 -10.31 -2.70
CA HIS A 199 15.53 -10.85 -3.63
C HIS A 199 14.70 -12.04 -3.08
N LEU A 200 15.29 -12.90 -2.27
CA LEU A 200 14.57 -13.99 -1.62
C LEU A 200 13.69 -13.48 -0.46
N ALA A 201 14.25 -12.62 0.39
CA ALA A 201 13.53 -12.05 1.53
C ALA A 201 12.39 -11.10 1.09
N TRP A 202 12.55 -10.43 -0.04
CA TRP A 202 11.56 -9.50 -0.61
C TRP A 202 10.59 -10.16 -1.60
N ASN A 203 10.64 -11.48 -1.73
CA ASN A 203 9.71 -12.23 -2.57
C ASN A 203 8.49 -12.68 -1.75
N PRO A 204 7.29 -12.09 -1.94
CA PRO A 204 6.11 -12.47 -1.18
C PRO A 204 5.74 -13.95 -1.29
N THR A 205 6.12 -14.63 -2.39
CA THR A 205 5.85 -16.07 -2.56
C THR A 205 6.63 -16.94 -1.58
N GLN A 206 7.75 -16.45 -1.04
CA GLN A 206 8.54 -17.15 -0.03
C GLN A 206 7.90 -17.05 1.38
N HIS A 207 6.91 -16.20 1.55
CA HIS A 207 6.22 -15.96 2.82
C HIS A 207 4.81 -16.56 2.87
N GLY A 208 4.54 -17.57 2.05
CA GLY A 208 3.21 -18.19 1.92
C GLY A 208 2.61 -18.62 3.26
N ASP A 209 3.40 -19.22 4.16
CA ASP A 209 2.94 -19.67 5.49
C ASP A 209 2.50 -18.50 6.39
N ALA A 210 3.20 -17.37 6.35
CA ALA A 210 2.85 -16.18 7.10
C ALA A 210 1.61 -15.50 6.50
N LEU A 211 1.62 -15.28 5.19
CA LEU A 211 0.55 -14.62 4.45
C LEU A 211 -0.76 -15.43 4.47
N SER A 212 -0.70 -16.77 4.55
CA SER A 212 -1.90 -17.61 4.62
C SER A 212 -2.74 -17.39 5.89
N LYS A 213 -2.19 -16.77 6.91
CA LYS A 213 -2.86 -16.45 8.19
C LYS A 213 -3.48 -15.05 8.21
N VAL A 214 -3.20 -14.25 7.19
CA VAL A 214 -3.65 -12.86 7.07
C VAL A 214 -4.93 -12.80 6.24
N ASN A 215 -5.88 -11.92 6.59
CA ASN A 215 -7.01 -11.61 5.72
C ASN A 215 -6.52 -10.77 4.54
N LEU A 216 -6.27 -11.41 3.40
CA LEU A 216 -5.67 -10.77 2.23
C LEU A 216 -6.67 -10.52 1.11
N LEU A 217 -6.52 -9.36 0.46
CA LEU A 217 -7.10 -9.10 -0.85
C LEU A 217 -5.99 -8.84 -1.87
N LEU A 218 -5.97 -9.61 -2.95
CA LEU A 218 -5.06 -9.42 -4.07
C LEU A 218 -5.85 -8.95 -5.29
N VAL A 219 -5.68 -7.69 -5.70
CA VAL A 219 -6.33 -7.12 -6.88
C VAL A 219 -5.29 -6.93 -7.98
N ALA A 220 -5.55 -7.47 -9.16
CA ALA A 220 -4.67 -7.33 -10.32
C ALA A 220 -5.38 -6.67 -11.50
N ALA A 221 -4.60 -6.05 -12.36
CA ALA A 221 -5.03 -5.40 -13.60
C ALA A 221 -4.62 -6.27 -14.80
N LYS A 222 -5.62 -6.73 -15.58
CA LYS A 222 -5.38 -7.68 -16.67
C LYS A 222 -4.52 -7.12 -17.80
N ARG A 223 -4.62 -5.80 -18.03
CA ARG A 223 -3.87 -5.10 -19.09
C ARG A 223 -2.63 -4.37 -18.53
N ASP A 224 -2.14 -4.77 -17.35
CA ASP A 224 -0.94 -4.21 -16.75
C ASP A 224 0.30 -4.61 -17.55
N THR A 225 0.95 -3.63 -18.16
CA THR A 225 2.20 -3.79 -18.91
C THR A 225 3.42 -3.46 -18.08
N ALA A 226 3.25 -2.76 -16.96
CA ALA A 226 4.34 -2.43 -16.03
C ALA A 226 4.67 -3.63 -15.13
N LEU A 227 3.64 -4.30 -14.63
CA LEU A 227 3.74 -5.47 -13.74
C LEU A 227 2.82 -6.60 -14.26
N PRO A 228 3.25 -7.34 -15.29
CA PRO A 228 2.44 -8.39 -15.89
C PRO A 228 1.94 -9.41 -14.87
N VAL A 229 0.65 -9.76 -14.92
CA VAL A 229 0.00 -10.65 -13.95
C VAL A 229 0.63 -12.04 -13.87
N PHE A 230 1.22 -12.51 -14.98
CA PHE A 230 1.90 -13.80 -15.04
C PHE A 230 3.16 -13.87 -14.19
N ASP A 231 3.85 -12.74 -14.00
CA ASP A 231 5.08 -12.65 -13.24
C ASP A 231 4.83 -12.23 -11.78
N HIS A 232 3.90 -11.31 -11.56
CA HIS A 232 3.73 -10.65 -10.27
C HIS A 232 2.51 -11.13 -9.45
N HIS A 233 1.43 -11.58 -10.10
CA HIS A 233 0.18 -11.92 -9.41
C HIS A 233 -0.08 -13.43 -9.33
N PHE A 234 -0.05 -14.14 -10.44
CA PHE A 234 -0.40 -15.56 -10.46
C PHE A 234 0.54 -16.46 -9.66
N PRO A 235 1.87 -16.22 -9.61
CA PRO A 235 2.75 -16.99 -8.74
C PRO A 235 2.41 -16.85 -7.27
N LEU A 236 1.99 -15.65 -6.83
CA LEU A 236 1.56 -15.42 -5.46
C LEU A 236 0.22 -16.13 -5.16
N LEU A 237 -0.74 -16.07 -6.09
CA LEU A 237 -1.99 -16.83 -5.95
C LEU A 237 -1.75 -18.34 -5.84
N GLU A 238 -0.84 -18.88 -6.64
CA GLU A 238 -0.48 -20.30 -6.55
C GLU A 238 0.15 -20.65 -5.21
N ALA A 239 1.05 -19.80 -4.71
CA ALA A 239 1.65 -19.98 -3.38
C ALA A 239 0.61 -19.94 -2.24
N LEU A 240 -0.49 -19.23 -2.43
CA LEU A 240 -1.56 -19.02 -1.43
C LEU A 240 -2.85 -19.81 -1.72
N LYS A 241 -2.86 -20.72 -2.70
CA LYS A 241 -4.06 -21.41 -3.20
C LYS A 241 -4.86 -22.18 -2.15
N ASN A 242 -4.20 -22.60 -1.06
CA ASN A 242 -4.84 -23.35 0.02
C ASN A 242 -5.27 -22.45 1.19
N SER A 243 -5.07 -21.14 1.10
CA SER A 243 -5.44 -20.20 2.16
C SER A 243 -6.89 -19.75 2.01
N PRO A 244 -7.78 -20.06 2.97
CA PRO A 244 -9.18 -19.64 2.91
C PRO A 244 -9.36 -18.11 3.17
N SER A 245 -8.35 -17.44 3.71
CA SER A 245 -8.39 -16.02 4.04
C SER A 245 -7.94 -15.11 2.90
N VAL A 246 -7.50 -15.70 1.77
CA VAL A 246 -7.06 -14.94 0.59
C VAL A 246 -8.21 -14.80 -0.41
N LYS A 247 -8.52 -13.55 -0.75
CA LYS A 247 -9.44 -13.20 -1.84
C LYS A 247 -8.64 -12.60 -2.99
N SER A 248 -9.12 -12.81 -4.21
CA SER A 248 -8.50 -12.24 -5.40
C SER A 248 -9.54 -11.67 -6.35
N ALA A 249 -9.16 -10.59 -7.03
CA ALA A 249 -9.93 -10.01 -8.13
C ALA A 249 -9.00 -9.63 -9.29
N LEU A 250 -9.43 -9.92 -10.51
CA LEU A 250 -8.73 -9.54 -11.74
C LEU A 250 -9.64 -8.62 -12.54
N LEU A 251 -9.28 -7.33 -12.62
CA LEU A 251 -10.04 -6.31 -13.35
C LEU A 251 -9.45 -6.10 -14.75
N ASP A 252 -10.30 -5.90 -15.75
CA ASP A 252 -9.86 -5.60 -17.12
C ASP A 252 -9.53 -4.12 -17.27
N THR A 253 -8.33 -3.75 -16.83
CA THR A 253 -7.86 -2.36 -16.75
C THR A 253 -6.33 -2.31 -16.84
N ASP A 254 -5.77 -1.10 -16.83
CA ASP A 254 -4.34 -0.80 -16.78
C ASP A 254 -3.77 -0.81 -15.34
N HIS A 255 -2.46 -0.60 -15.21
CA HIS A 255 -1.75 -0.58 -13.93
C HIS A 255 -2.36 0.38 -12.88
N SER A 256 -2.83 1.54 -13.30
CA SER A 256 -3.41 2.58 -12.42
C SER A 256 -4.92 2.44 -12.23
N PHE A 257 -5.55 1.42 -12.83
CA PHE A 257 -7.00 1.22 -12.83
C PHE A 257 -7.75 2.43 -13.40
N SER A 258 -7.21 3.06 -14.45
CA SER A 258 -7.67 4.36 -14.95
C SER A 258 -9.13 4.35 -15.41
N ASP A 259 -9.61 3.24 -15.99
CA ASP A 259 -10.97 3.04 -16.46
C ASP A 259 -11.82 2.15 -15.55
N SER A 260 -11.34 1.83 -14.33
CA SER A 260 -11.99 0.90 -13.41
C SER A 260 -11.95 1.33 -11.93
N ARG A 261 -11.85 2.66 -11.67
CA ARG A 261 -11.73 3.20 -10.29
C ARG A 261 -12.94 2.84 -9.40
N ILE A 262 -14.15 2.88 -9.95
CA ILE A 262 -15.38 2.51 -9.21
C ILE A 262 -15.38 1.01 -8.90
N ALA A 263 -15.02 0.17 -9.86
CA ALA A 263 -14.94 -1.28 -9.67
C ALA A 263 -13.87 -1.65 -8.64
N LEU A 264 -12.71 -0.99 -8.66
CA LEU A 264 -11.66 -1.14 -7.65
C LEU A 264 -12.16 -0.76 -6.26
N ALA A 265 -12.79 0.41 -6.14
CA ALA A 265 -13.35 0.88 -4.87
C ALA A 265 -14.42 -0.08 -4.32
N GLN A 266 -15.32 -0.59 -5.17
CA GLN A 266 -16.32 -1.58 -4.78
C GLN A 266 -15.66 -2.88 -4.28
N THR A 267 -14.66 -3.39 -5.00
CA THR A 267 -13.92 -4.61 -4.64
C THR A 267 -13.28 -4.46 -3.25
N LEU A 268 -12.66 -3.32 -2.98
CA LEU A 268 -12.06 -3.03 -1.68
C LEU A 268 -13.12 -2.87 -0.58
N LEU A 269 -14.24 -2.16 -0.84
CA LEU A 269 -15.33 -2.02 0.12
C LEU A 269 -15.95 -3.37 0.50
N ASP A 270 -16.10 -4.28 -0.45
CA ASP A 270 -16.64 -5.61 -0.18
C ASP A 270 -15.69 -6.45 0.67
N TRP A 271 -14.39 -6.33 0.44
CA TRP A 271 -13.39 -6.96 1.31
C TRP A 271 -13.35 -6.34 2.71
N LEU A 272 -13.42 -5.01 2.84
CA LEU A 272 -13.43 -4.31 4.13
C LEU A 272 -14.57 -4.71 5.07
N ARG A 273 -15.64 -5.31 4.55
CA ARG A 273 -16.72 -5.90 5.38
C ARG A 273 -16.31 -7.18 6.09
N THR A 274 -15.16 -7.75 5.72
CA THR A 274 -14.62 -8.99 6.32
C THR A 274 -13.45 -8.74 7.27
N VAL A 275 -13.02 -7.48 7.38
CA VAL A 275 -12.00 -6.93 8.31
C VAL A 275 -12.66 -6.39 9.62
#